data_08abf20f295926780a3f86cf94cde61c
#
_entry.id   08abf20f295926780a3f86cf94cde61c
#
_cell.length_a   1.000
_cell.length_b   1.000
_cell.length_c   1.000
_cell.angle_alpha   90.00
_cell.angle_beta   90.00
_cell.angle_gamma   90.00
#
_symmetry.space_group_name_H-M   'P 1'
#
loop_
_entity.id
_entity.type
_entity.pdbx_description
1 polymer ?
#
loop_
_entity_poly.entity_id
_entity_poly.type
_entity_poly.pdbx_seq_one_letter_code
_entity_poly.pdbx_strand_id
1 'polypeptide(L)'
;MVNRWQGSFPYRNSGAAGFVSTSPVRTFPANGYGLFDMTGNVWEWTTDYYFARHQVPGTAPVDAAGRIDLLAPASAEPGSRIPRRVMKGGSHLCSPDYCLRYRPAARSPQAEDSSTTHIGFRCARDV
;
A
#
# COMPACT_ATOMS: atom_id res chain seq x y z
N MET A 1 8.72 14.96 6.17
CA MET A 1 9.51 14.66 4.95
C MET A 1 9.31 13.20 4.64
N VAL A 2 9.31 12.79 3.38
CA VAL A 2 9.02 11.41 2.97
C VAL A 2 9.84 11.05 1.73
N ASN A 3 10.21 9.77 1.58
CA ASN A 3 10.88 9.28 0.39
C ASN A 3 9.85 9.02 -0.72
N ARG A 4 9.76 9.96 -1.66
CA ARG A 4 8.93 9.89 -2.86
C ARG A 4 9.67 10.50 -4.03
N TRP A 5 9.15 10.32 -5.24
CA TRP A 5 9.75 10.91 -6.44
C TRP A 5 9.88 12.43 -6.33
N GLN A 6 11.05 12.92 -6.71
CA GLN A 6 11.40 14.35 -6.70
C GLN A 6 11.88 14.75 -8.08
N GLY A 7 11.12 15.57 -8.80
CA GLY A 7 11.44 16.02 -10.15
C GLY A 7 10.48 15.48 -11.21
N SER A 8 10.88 15.50 -12.47
CA SER A 8 10.02 15.18 -13.63
C SER A 8 9.82 13.68 -13.79
N PHE A 9 8.68 13.17 -13.41
CA PHE A 9 8.34 11.75 -13.56
C PHE A 9 8.00 11.43 -15.04
N PRO A 10 8.45 10.29 -15.58
CA PRO A 10 9.36 9.28 -15.02
C PRO A 10 10.84 9.51 -15.41
N TYR A 11 11.18 10.66 -15.97
CA TYR A 11 12.44 10.90 -16.66
C TYR A 11 13.61 11.23 -15.72
N ARG A 12 13.34 11.97 -14.65
CA ARG A 12 14.40 12.43 -13.75
C ARG A 12 13.91 12.49 -12.30
N ASN A 13 14.51 11.65 -11.45
CA ASN A 13 14.43 11.81 -10.01
C ASN A 13 15.67 12.57 -9.52
N SER A 14 15.48 13.73 -8.91
CA SER A 14 16.58 14.56 -8.39
C SER A 14 17.17 14.02 -7.09
N GLY A 15 16.50 13.09 -6.43
CA GLY A 15 16.92 12.59 -5.11
C GLY A 15 16.96 13.67 -4.02
N ALA A 16 16.13 14.71 -4.13
CA ALA A 16 16.16 15.85 -3.21
C ALA A 16 15.92 15.48 -1.74
N ALA A 17 15.34 14.31 -1.47
CA ALA A 17 15.20 13.75 -0.13
C ALA A 17 16.43 12.91 0.30
N GLY A 18 17.50 12.86 -0.50
CA GLY A 18 18.70 12.08 -0.27
C GLY A 18 18.71 10.70 -0.94
N PHE A 19 17.59 10.29 -1.56
CA PHE A 19 17.46 8.96 -2.15
C PHE A 19 16.76 9.03 -3.51
N VAL A 20 17.26 8.27 -4.47
CA VAL A 20 16.63 8.07 -5.80
C VAL A 20 15.87 6.74 -5.89
N SER A 21 16.02 5.89 -4.89
CA SER A 21 15.41 4.57 -4.71
C SER A 21 14.82 4.47 -3.31
N THR A 22 14.71 3.28 -2.75
CA THR A 22 14.29 3.08 -1.36
C THR A 22 15.31 3.70 -0.39
N SER A 23 14.83 4.15 0.75
CA SER A 23 15.66 4.63 1.86
C SER A 23 15.70 3.60 3.00
N PRO A 24 16.73 3.60 3.85
CA PRO A 24 16.70 2.85 5.09
C PRO A 24 15.48 3.24 5.93
N VAL A 25 14.90 2.28 6.64
CA VAL A 25 13.76 2.54 7.52
C VAL A 25 14.13 3.56 8.61
N ARG A 26 13.15 4.36 9.03
CA ARG A 26 13.32 5.42 10.05
C ARG A 26 14.30 6.53 9.65
N THR A 27 14.59 6.69 8.36
CA THR A 27 15.40 7.83 7.88
C THR A 27 14.71 9.17 8.12
N PHE A 28 13.39 9.20 8.03
CA PHE A 28 12.60 10.42 8.22
C PHE A 28 11.93 10.43 9.60
N PRO A 29 11.61 11.62 10.15
CA PRO A 29 10.95 11.72 11.46
C PRO A 29 9.63 10.95 11.51
N ALA A 30 9.32 10.40 12.68
CA ALA A 30 8.03 9.79 12.96
C ALA A 30 6.89 10.80 12.82
N ASN A 31 5.69 10.32 12.55
CA ASN A 31 4.47 11.12 12.60
C ASN A 31 4.03 11.37 14.06
N GLY A 32 2.93 12.10 14.26
CA GLY A 32 2.40 12.43 15.58
C GLY A 32 1.98 11.22 16.44
N TYR A 33 1.94 10.03 15.87
CA TYR A 33 1.66 8.77 16.58
C TYR A 33 2.93 7.94 16.83
N GLY A 34 4.11 8.48 16.56
CA GLY A 34 5.38 7.77 16.72
C GLY A 34 5.67 6.74 15.62
N LEU A 35 4.91 6.76 14.51
CA LEU A 35 5.06 5.80 13.42
C LEU A 35 5.96 6.38 12.31
N PHE A 36 6.90 5.57 11.85
CA PHE A 36 7.84 5.91 10.77
C PHE A 36 7.35 5.39 9.42
N ASP A 37 7.75 6.07 8.35
CA ASP A 37 7.61 5.62 6.95
C ASP A 37 6.18 5.22 6.53
N MET A 38 5.15 5.85 7.13
CA MET A 38 3.75 5.58 6.83
C MET A 38 3.33 6.03 5.43
N THR A 39 4.18 6.80 4.76
CA THR A 39 3.98 7.27 3.38
C THR A 39 5.30 7.29 2.61
N GLY A 40 5.26 6.91 1.33
CA GLY A 40 6.44 6.81 0.48
C GLY A 40 7.29 5.58 0.79
N ASN A 41 8.52 5.60 0.36
CA ASN A 41 9.51 4.53 0.43
C ASN A 41 9.04 3.26 -0.30
N VAL A 42 8.27 2.41 0.34
CA VAL A 42 7.66 1.21 -0.26
C VAL A 42 6.17 1.16 0.02
N TRP A 43 5.40 0.58 -0.90
CA TRP A 43 4.04 0.17 -0.62
C TRP A 43 4.02 -0.86 0.51
N GLU A 44 2.99 -0.84 1.33
CA GLU A 44 2.83 -1.79 2.40
C GLU A 44 1.56 -2.61 2.24
N TRP A 45 1.72 -3.92 2.35
CA TRP A 45 0.63 -4.85 2.39
C TRP A 45 -0.27 -4.61 3.60
N THR A 46 -1.58 -4.77 3.41
CA THR A 46 -2.54 -4.91 4.50
C THR A 46 -3.20 -6.28 4.45
N THR A 47 -3.89 -6.64 5.52
CA THR A 47 -4.66 -7.88 5.59
C THR A 47 -5.98 -7.81 4.83
N ASP A 48 -6.41 -6.61 4.42
CA ASP A 48 -7.69 -6.40 3.75
C ASP A 48 -7.66 -6.87 2.30
N TYR A 49 -8.70 -7.55 1.86
CA TYR A 49 -8.94 -7.79 0.44
C TYR A 49 -9.39 -6.50 -0.26
N TYR A 50 -8.98 -6.35 -1.52
CA TYR A 50 -9.29 -5.15 -2.28
C TYR A 50 -10.67 -5.23 -2.95
N PHE A 51 -11.47 -4.20 -2.75
CA PHE A 51 -12.71 -3.94 -3.49
C PHE A 51 -12.72 -2.48 -3.93
N ALA A 52 -13.30 -2.18 -5.10
CA ALA A 52 -13.36 -0.83 -5.65
C ALA A 52 -14.11 0.14 -4.69
N ARG A 53 -15.09 -0.36 -3.94
CA ARG A 53 -15.77 0.37 -2.86
C ARG A 53 -15.40 -0.24 -1.53
N HIS A 54 -15.34 0.58 -0.47
CA HIS A 54 -15.17 0.06 0.88
C HIS A 54 -16.31 -0.88 1.24
N GLN A 55 -15.97 -2.03 1.81
CA GLN A 55 -16.96 -2.91 2.42
C GLN A 55 -17.47 -2.25 3.71
N VAL A 56 -18.78 -2.19 3.87
CA VAL A 56 -19.37 -1.74 5.13
C VAL A 56 -19.20 -2.86 6.16
N PRO A 57 -18.72 -2.56 7.38
CA PRO A 57 -18.65 -3.57 8.44
C PRO A 57 -19.99 -4.30 8.62
N GLY A 58 -19.96 -5.62 8.67
CA GLY A 58 -21.14 -6.46 8.79
C GLY A 58 -21.87 -6.81 7.48
N THR A 59 -21.43 -6.24 6.33
CA THR A 59 -21.98 -6.60 5.00
C THR A 59 -21.06 -7.53 4.20
N ALA A 60 -19.86 -7.82 4.73
CA ALA A 60 -18.94 -8.74 4.09
C ALA A 60 -19.58 -10.15 4.06
N PRO A 61 -19.56 -10.83 2.90
CA PRO A 61 -20.04 -12.20 2.84
C PRO A 61 -19.17 -13.06 3.75
N VAL A 62 -19.81 -13.79 4.63
CA VAL A 62 -19.20 -14.78 5.51
C VAL A 62 -19.74 -16.16 5.15
N ASP A 63 -18.94 -17.20 5.30
CA ASP A 63 -19.42 -18.57 5.16
C ASP A 63 -20.32 -18.95 6.36
N ALA A 64 -20.89 -20.15 6.30
CA ALA A 64 -21.77 -20.66 7.37
C ALA A 64 -21.08 -20.79 8.75
N ALA A 65 -19.75 -20.73 8.78
CA ALA A 65 -18.93 -20.73 9.99
C ALA A 65 -18.47 -19.32 10.43
N GLY A 66 -18.99 -18.25 9.77
CA GLY A 66 -18.63 -16.86 10.08
C GLY A 66 -17.27 -16.42 9.56
N ARG A 67 -16.64 -17.18 8.64
CA ARG A 67 -15.31 -16.86 8.11
C ARG A 67 -15.42 -15.93 6.89
N ILE A 68 -14.48 -14.98 6.79
CA ILE A 68 -14.42 -13.97 5.72
C ILE A 68 -13.75 -14.52 4.45
N ASP A 69 -13.47 -15.81 4.36
CA ASP A 69 -12.76 -16.47 3.25
C ASP A 69 -13.44 -16.29 1.88
N LEU A 70 -14.74 -15.98 1.86
CA LEU A 70 -15.45 -15.68 0.62
C LEU A 70 -15.02 -14.35 -0.04
N LEU A 71 -14.31 -13.48 0.69
CA LEU A 71 -13.83 -12.23 0.15
C LEU A 71 -12.61 -12.44 -0.78
N ALA A 72 -11.82 -13.47 -0.55
CA ALA A 72 -10.63 -13.72 -1.36
C ALA A 72 -10.95 -13.88 -2.86
N PRO A 73 -11.81 -14.82 -3.29
CA PRO A 73 -12.15 -14.96 -4.71
C PRO A 73 -12.82 -13.73 -5.29
N ALA A 74 -13.67 -13.03 -4.51
CA ALA A 74 -14.37 -11.83 -4.96
C ALA A 74 -13.46 -10.61 -5.16
N SER A 75 -12.25 -10.63 -4.60
CA SER A 75 -11.26 -9.55 -4.75
C SER A 75 -10.42 -9.68 -6.02
N ALA A 76 -10.42 -10.85 -6.67
CA ALA A 76 -9.65 -11.10 -7.89
C ALA A 76 -10.09 -10.18 -9.04
N GLU A 77 -9.21 -9.96 -10.00
CA GLU A 77 -9.60 -9.28 -11.24
C GLU A 77 -10.53 -10.17 -12.08
N PRO A 78 -11.40 -9.57 -12.90
CA PRO A 78 -12.18 -10.34 -13.87
C PRO A 78 -11.28 -11.24 -14.71
N GLY A 79 -11.57 -12.53 -14.71
CA GLY A 79 -10.78 -13.55 -15.43
C GLY A 79 -9.57 -14.09 -14.65
N SER A 80 -9.26 -13.56 -13.47
CA SER A 80 -8.22 -14.09 -12.57
C SER A 80 -8.84 -14.90 -11.42
N ARG A 81 -8.04 -15.81 -10.86
CA ARG A 81 -8.36 -16.54 -9.62
C ARG A 81 -7.50 -16.08 -8.44
N ILE A 82 -6.57 -15.16 -8.69
CA ILE A 82 -5.62 -14.69 -7.67
C ILE A 82 -6.25 -13.55 -6.90
N PRO A 83 -6.43 -13.70 -5.58
CA PRO A 83 -6.96 -12.63 -4.73
C PRO A 83 -6.06 -11.39 -4.76
N ARG A 84 -6.66 -10.23 -4.57
CA ARG A 84 -5.93 -8.97 -4.43
C ARG A 84 -6.06 -8.43 -3.01
N ARG A 85 -4.93 -8.03 -2.47
CA ARG A 85 -4.86 -7.32 -1.19
C ARG A 85 -4.76 -5.81 -1.41
N VAL A 86 -5.17 -5.07 -0.39
CA VAL A 86 -4.96 -3.62 -0.37
C VAL A 86 -3.52 -3.32 -0.02
N MET A 87 -2.91 -2.42 -0.78
CA MET A 87 -1.65 -1.78 -0.43
C MET A 87 -1.88 -0.32 -0.05
N LYS A 88 -1.08 0.17 0.89
CA LYS A 88 -1.15 1.53 1.43
C LYS A 88 0.21 2.23 1.34
N GLY A 89 0.19 3.55 1.56
CA GLY A 89 1.36 4.39 1.79
C GLY A 89 2.03 4.94 0.52
N GLY A 90 1.85 4.32 -0.63
CA GLY A 90 2.63 4.68 -1.83
C GLY A 90 4.09 4.25 -1.73
N SER A 91 4.91 4.63 -2.71
CA SER A 91 6.32 4.28 -2.73
C SER A 91 7.20 5.46 -3.16
N HIS A 92 8.52 5.25 -3.18
CA HIS A 92 9.48 6.21 -3.73
C HIS A 92 9.23 6.57 -5.19
N LEU A 93 8.45 5.75 -5.93
CA LEU A 93 8.04 6.01 -7.31
C LEU A 93 6.81 6.91 -7.43
N CYS A 94 6.16 7.29 -6.33
CA CYS A 94 4.99 8.17 -6.37
C CYS A 94 5.42 9.63 -6.53
N SER A 95 5.04 10.22 -7.66
CA SER A 95 5.20 11.66 -7.94
C SER A 95 3.88 12.41 -7.73
N PRO A 96 3.90 13.63 -7.18
CA PRO A 96 2.71 14.48 -7.08
C PRO A 96 2.00 14.70 -8.40
N ASP A 97 2.76 14.75 -9.50
CA ASP A 97 2.25 15.02 -10.84
C ASP A 97 1.59 13.79 -11.49
N TYR A 98 1.89 12.59 -10.97
CA TYR A 98 1.45 11.34 -11.57
C TYR A 98 0.60 10.48 -10.63
N CYS A 99 0.96 10.42 -9.36
CA CYS A 99 0.40 9.44 -8.42
C CYS A 99 0.19 10.06 -7.03
N LEU A 100 -1.04 10.30 -6.66
CA LEU A 100 -1.39 10.77 -5.32
C LEU A 100 -1.68 9.62 -4.33
N ARG A 101 -1.29 8.39 -4.67
CA ARG A 101 -1.61 7.19 -3.88
C ARG A 101 -0.84 7.06 -2.56
N TYR A 102 0.10 7.99 -2.29
CA TYR A 102 0.73 8.13 -0.98
C TYR A 102 -0.16 8.83 0.07
N ARG A 103 -1.33 9.34 -0.33
CA ARG A 103 -2.30 9.94 0.60
C ARG A 103 -2.92 8.87 1.51
N PRO A 104 -3.22 9.18 2.78
CA PRO A 104 -3.78 8.21 3.72
C PRO A 104 -5.07 7.52 3.24
N ALA A 105 -5.93 8.24 2.54
CA ALA A 105 -7.18 7.69 1.99
C ALA A 105 -6.97 6.75 0.79
N ALA A 106 -5.82 6.85 0.10
CA ALA A 106 -5.58 6.07 -1.11
C ALA A 106 -5.37 4.60 -0.78
N ARG A 107 -5.86 3.74 -1.69
CA ARG A 107 -5.69 2.29 -1.68
C ARG A 107 -5.28 1.83 -3.08
N SER A 108 -4.43 0.83 -3.17
CA SER A 108 -4.09 0.19 -4.43
C SER A 108 -4.29 -1.31 -4.33
N PRO A 109 -4.82 -1.94 -5.38
CA PRO A 109 -4.86 -3.40 -5.44
C PRO A 109 -3.51 -3.96 -5.84
N GLN A 110 -3.18 -5.13 -5.30
CA GLN A 110 -2.08 -5.96 -5.78
C GLN A 110 -2.44 -7.43 -5.59
N ALA A 111 -2.14 -8.24 -6.61
CA ALA A 111 -2.31 -9.69 -6.52
C ALA A 111 -1.37 -10.23 -5.43
N GLU A 112 -1.88 -11.12 -4.56
CA GLU A 112 -1.15 -11.54 -3.35
C GLU A 112 0.06 -12.43 -3.64
N ASP A 113 0.19 -12.93 -4.86
CA ASP A 113 1.35 -13.68 -5.35
C ASP A 113 2.45 -12.80 -5.96
N SER A 114 2.29 -11.48 -5.90
CA SER A 114 3.22 -10.52 -6.52
C SER A 114 4.21 -9.95 -5.53
N SER A 115 5.44 -9.73 -6.00
CA SER A 115 6.45 -8.95 -5.29
C SER A 115 7.17 -8.00 -6.24
N THR A 116 7.61 -6.86 -5.72
CA THR A 116 8.43 -5.89 -6.44
C THR A 116 9.42 -5.23 -5.50
N THR A 117 10.39 -4.49 -6.05
CA THR A 117 11.42 -3.78 -5.27
C THR A 117 10.88 -2.65 -4.39
N HIS A 118 9.63 -2.28 -4.56
CA HIS A 118 8.99 -1.17 -3.84
C HIS A 118 7.71 -1.60 -3.11
N ILE A 119 7.60 -2.88 -2.76
CA ILE A 119 6.55 -3.44 -1.90
C ILE A 119 7.20 -4.06 -0.68
N GLY A 120 6.63 -3.79 0.48
CA GLY A 120 7.03 -4.32 1.76
C GLY A 120 5.84 -4.54 2.69
N PHE A 121 6.10 -4.72 3.97
CA PHE A 121 5.07 -4.89 4.99
C PHE A 121 5.57 -4.41 6.35
N ARG A 122 4.64 -4.20 7.26
CA ARG A 122 4.91 -4.05 8.70
C ARG A 122 3.98 -4.95 9.49
N CYS A 123 4.49 -5.48 10.60
CA CYS A 123 3.68 -6.26 11.51
C CYS A 123 3.07 -5.36 12.59
N ALA A 124 1.85 -5.69 13.00
CA ALA A 124 1.19 -5.14 14.18
C ALA A 124 0.73 -6.30 15.08
N ARG A 125 0.64 -6.03 16.38
CA ARG A 125 0.06 -6.97 17.37
C ARG A 125 -0.78 -6.18 18.37
N ASP A 126 -1.79 -6.82 18.88
CA ASP A 126 -2.53 -6.31 20.03
C ASP A 126 -1.63 -6.35 21.28
N VAL A 127 -1.84 -5.39 22.17
CA VAL A 127 -1.04 -5.22 23.42
C VAL A 127 -1.90 -5.67 24.58
#